data_285f37c0ba833b170eb12cc18ce29bef
#
_entry.id   285f37c0ba833b170eb12cc18ce29bef
#
_cell.length_a   1.000
_cell.length_b   1.000
_cell.length_c   1.000
_cell.angle_alpha   90.00
_cell.angle_beta   90.00
_cell.angle_gamma   90.00
#
_symmetry.space_group_name_H-M   'P 1'
#
loop_
_entity.id
_entity.type
_entity.pdbx_description
1 polymer ?
#
loop_
_entity_poly.entity_id
_entity_poly.type
_entity_poly.pdbx_seq_one_letter_code
_entity_poly.pdbx_strand_id
1 'polypeptide(L)'
;MALMTPEQFEASLKELKPRVFMNGKRVPDVLKNKNTRTVVEANKASYAWALDPKYKDIMTCFSPLVNEVVNRYTYVSASVEDLVKKAEAGTFTAEMLGTCIYRCVGYDAFHALAATTWEMDRDLGTEYRPRFLEFLQTVQKKDLSVAGALTEPQGSRSK
;
A
#
# COMPACT_ATOMS: atom_id res chain seq x y z
N MET A 1 17.65 -5.19 1.34
CA MET A 1 16.83 -4.38 2.27
C MET A 1 15.53 -4.04 1.56
N ALA A 2 14.42 -4.50 2.09
CA ALA A 2 13.09 -4.42 1.45
C ALA A 2 12.41 -3.04 1.62
N LEU A 3 13.17 -1.96 1.71
CA LEU A 3 12.63 -0.60 1.80
C LEU A 3 13.03 0.19 0.56
N MET A 4 12.01 0.69 -0.14
CA MET A 4 12.17 1.54 -1.33
C MET A 4 12.47 2.98 -0.90
N THR A 5 13.31 3.69 -1.67
CA THR A 5 13.49 5.13 -1.45
C THR A 5 12.40 5.94 -2.20
N PRO A 6 12.15 7.21 -1.79
CA PRO A 6 11.25 8.10 -2.53
C PRO A 6 11.61 8.24 -4.00
N GLU A 7 12.91 8.26 -4.33
CA GLU A 7 13.43 8.39 -5.70
C GLU A 7 13.18 7.12 -6.51
N GLN A 8 13.35 5.94 -5.88
CA GLN A 8 13.03 4.65 -6.51
C GLN A 8 11.54 4.53 -6.80
N PHE A 9 10.67 4.97 -5.87
CA PHE A 9 9.23 5.03 -6.11
C PHE A 9 8.90 5.94 -7.30
N GLU A 10 9.46 7.15 -7.35
CA GLU A 10 9.25 8.06 -8.47
C GLU A 10 9.75 7.49 -9.80
N ALA A 11 10.91 6.82 -9.79
CA ALA A 11 11.44 6.14 -10.97
C ALA A 11 10.51 5.02 -11.45
N SER A 12 9.94 4.22 -10.52
CA SER A 12 8.99 3.16 -10.86
C SER A 12 7.73 3.68 -11.56
N LEU A 13 7.24 4.88 -11.18
CA LEU A 13 6.10 5.51 -11.85
C LEU A 13 6.43 5.94 -13.29
N LYS A 14 7.67 6.35 -13.54
CA LYS A 14 8.14 6.67 -14.92
C LYS A 14 8.20 5.41 -15.79
N GLU A 15 8.66 4.29 -15.23
CA GLU A 15 8.72 3.00 -15.92
C GLU A 15 7.33 2.44 -16.23
N LEU A 16 6.39 2.54 -15.28
CA LEU A 16 5.02 2.05 -15.43
C LEU A 16 4.23 2.79 -16.54
N LYS A 17 4.59 4.02 -16.87
CA LYS A 17 3.91 4.87 -17.86
C LYS A 17 2.38 4.84 -17.72
N PRO A 18 1.84 5.15 -16.54
CA PRO A 18 0.42 4.97 -16.25
C PRO A 18 -0.46 5.80 -17.20
N ARG A 19 -1.56 5.20 -17.65
CA ARG A 19 -2.56 5.88 -18.51
C ARG A 19 -3.65 6.50 -17.63
N VAL A 20 -3.44 7.75 -17.22
CA VAL A 20 -4.37 8.49 -16.37
C VAL A 20 -5.17 9.49 -17.19
N PHE A 21 -6.48 9.54 -16.95
CA PHE A 21 -7.39 10.52 -17.53
C PHE A 21 -8.08 11.30 -16.41
N MET A 22 -8.18 12.60 -16.58
CA MET A 22 -8.88 13.50 -15.65
C MET A 22 -9.78 14.45 -16.45
N ASN A 23 -11.07 14.50 -16.08
CA ASN A 23 -12.06 15.31 -16.78
C ASN A 23 -12.06 15.09 -18.31
N GLY A 24 -11.99 13.83 -18.73
CA GLY A 24 -11.97 13.42 -20.14
C GLY A 24 -10.65 13.67 -20.87
N LYS A 25 -9.63 14.25 -20.24
CA LYS A 25 -8.33 14.54 -20.85
C LYS A 25 -7.25 13.64 -20.27
N ARG A 26 -6.35 13.18 -21.15
CA ARG A 26 -5.17 12.41 -20.73
C ARG A 26 -4.21 13.29 -19.95
N VAL A 27 -3.74 12.79 -18.81
CA VAL A 27 -2.63 13.35 -18.04
C VAL A 27 -1.33 12.81 -18.64
N PRO A 28 -0.51 13.63 -19.32
CA PRO A 28 0.67 13.16 -20.02
C PRO A 28 1.79 12.74 -19.04
N ASP A 29 1.89 13.39 -17.89
CA ASP A 29 2.91 13.13 -16.87
C ASP A 29 2.28 13.30 -15.48
N VAL A 30 2.14 12.19 -14.76
CA VAL A 30 1.54 12.15 -13.41
C VAL A 30 2.43 12.84 -12.36
N LEU A 31 3.72 12.98 -12.61
CA LEU A 31 4.67 13.62 -11.71
C LEU A 31 4.62 15.15 -11.80
N LYS A 32 4.21 15.67 -12.96
CA LYS A 32 4.16 17.13 -13.22
C LYS A 32 2.77 17.73 -13.09
N ASN A 33 1.72 16.95 -13.29
CA ASN A 33 0.36 17.45 -13.16
C ASN A 33 0.05 17.79 -11.71
N LYS A 34 -0.45 19.00 -11.46
CA LYS A 34 -0.66 19.54 -10.09
C LYS A 34 -1.57 18.66 -9.21
N ASN A 35 -2.56 17.98 -9.81
CA ASN A 35 -3.50 17.18 -9.04
C ASN A 35 -2.93 15.78 -8.71
N THR A 36 -2.29 15.12 -9.68
CA THR A 36 -1.67 13.80 -9.45
C THR A 36 -0.38 13.90 -8.65
N ARG A 37 0.39 14.98 -8.79
CA ARG A 37 1.62 15.22 -8.04
C ARG A 37 1.39 15.20 -6.52
N THR A 38 0.29 15.78 -6.04
CA THR A 38 -0.04 15.78 -4.61
C THR A 38 -0.14 14.35 -4.06
N VAL A 39 -0.80 13.45 -4.80
CA VAL A 39 -0.91 12.03 -4.45
C VAL A 39 0.45 11.33 -4.46
N VAL A 40 1.29 11.64 -5.46
CA VAL A 40 2.64 11.10 -5.56
C VAL A 40 3.50 11.53 -4.37
N GLU A 41 3.49 12.82 -4.02
CA GLU A 41 4.26 13.33 -2.88
C GLU A 41 3.79 12.75 -1.54
N ALA A 42 2.48 12.56 -1.35
CA ALA A 42 1.93 11.90 -0.18
C ALA A 42 2.43 10.44 -0.06
N ASN A 43 2.46 9.69 -1.16
CA ASN A 43 3.05 8.34 -1.16
C ASN A 43 4.56 8.35 -0.90
N LYS A 44 5.30 9.27 -1.52
CA LYS A 44 6.75 9.43 -1.30
C LYS A 44 7.09 9.67 0.16
N ALA A 45 6.29 10.44 0.88
CA ALA A 45 6.49 10.67 2.30
C ALA A 45 6.51 9.38 3.11
N SER A 46 5.65 8.40 2.80
CA SER A 46 5.62 7.11 3.49
C SER A 46 6.91 6.29 3.33
N TYR A 47 7.58 6.43 2.20
CA TYR A 47 8.89 5.80 1.95
C TYR A 47 10.00 6.55 2.69
N ALA A 48 9.98 7.89 2.65
CA ALA A 48 10.95 8.70 3.38
C ALA A 48 10.92 8.42 4.88
N TRP A 49 9.73 8.38 5.49
CA TRP A 49 9.57 8.10 6.92
C TRP A 49 10.00 6.67 7.31
N ALA A 50 9.82 5.68 6.44
CA ALA A 50 10.29 4.33 6.68
C ALA A 50 11.83 4.22 6.75
N LEU A 51 12.54 5.16 6.11
CA LEU A 51 13.99 5.25 6.12
C LEU A 51 14.55 6.18 7.21
N ASP A 52 13.71 7.09 7.74
CA ASP A 52 14.11 8.04 8.78
C ASP A 52 14.18 7.33 10.15
N PRO A 53 15.34 7.36 10.84
CA PRO A 53 15.50 6.76 12.17
C PRO A 53 14.45 7.22 13.19
N LYS A 54 13.96 8.47 13.07
CA LYS A 54 12.96 9.07 13.97
C LYS A 54 11.60 8.38 13.88
N TYR A 55 11.22 7.90 12.69
CA TYR A 55 9.89 7.35 12.42
C TYR A 55 9.91 5.84 12.13
N LYS A 56 11.10 5.26 12.09
CA LYS A 56 11.31 3.86 11.70
C LYS A 56 10.49 2.89 12.54
N ASP A 57 10.36 3.10 13.84
CA ASP A 57 9.59 2.22 14.73
C ASP A 57 8.09 2.21 14.37
N ILE A 58 7.54 3.35 13.96
CA ILE A 58 6.15 3.45 13.54
C ILE A 58 5.96 2.91 12.12
N MET A 59 6.89 3.24 11.22
CA MET A 59 6.72 3.02 9.77
C MET A 59 7.24 1.67 9.28
N THR A 60 7.99 0.92 10.10
CA THR A 60 8.54 -0.38 9.72
C THR A 60 8.25 -1.45 10.76
N CYS A 61 8.38 -2.71 10.37
CA CYS A 61 8.35 -3.87 11.25
C CYS A 61 9.16 -5.01 10.65
N PHE A 62 9.54 -5.99 11.47
CA PHE A 62 10.14 -7.22 10.98
C PHE A 62 9.07 -8.16 10.44
N SER A 63 9.25 -8.68 9.22
CA SER A 63 8.36 -9.66 8.61
C SER A 63 9.02 -11.04 8.57
N PRO A 64 8.46 -12.04 9.28
CA PRO A 64 8.92 -13.43 9.16
C PRO A 64 8.74 -14.01 7.75
N LEU A 65 7.77 -13.50 6.99
CA LEU A 65 7.44 -13.99 5.64
C LEU A 65 8.60 -13.81 4.65
N VAL A 66 9.37 -12.73 4.79
CA VAL A 66 10.52 -12.42 3.95
C VAL A 66 11.84 -12.40 4.72
N ASN A 67 11.78 -12.59 6.05
CA ASN A 67 12.91 -12.52 6.99
C ASN A 67 13.69 -11.20 6.90
N GLU A 68 12.96 -10.08 6.72
CA GLU A 68 13.54 -8.74 6.59
C GLU A 68 12.66 -7.70 7.31
N VAL A 69 13.25 -6.52 7.56
CA VAL A 69 12.48 -5.33 7.93
C VAL A 69 11.77 -4.78 6.69
N VAL A 70 10.46 -4.61 6.79
CA VAL A 70 9.59 -4.15 5.71
C VAL A 70 8.86 -2.87 6.11
N ASN A 71 8.31 -2.17 5.14
CA ASN A 71 7.41 -1.06 5.37
C ASN A 71 6.11 -1.59 6.01
N ARG A 72 5.66 -0.96 7.10
CA ARG A 72 4.47 -1.40 7.84
C ARG A 72 3.22 -1.47 6.96
N TYR A 73 3.09 -0.61 5.97
CA TYR A 73 1.98 -0.64 5.01
C TYR A 73 1.96 -1.87 4.09
N THR A 74 2.94 -2.74 4.16
CA THR A 74 2.99 -4.02 3.44
C THR A 74 2.87 -5.24 4.36
N TYR A 75 2.70 -5.03 5.67
CA TYR A 75 2.69 -6.09 6.66
C TYR A 75 1.27 -6.49 7.08
N VAL A 76 1.03 -7.78 7.29
CA VAL A 76 -0.20 -8.27 7.90
C VAL A 76 0.03 -8.44 9.40
N SER A 77 -0.72 -7.70 10.22
CA SER A 77 -0.61 -7.71 11.67
C SER A 77 -0.86 -9.11 12.23
N ALA A 78 0.05 -9.58 13.07
CA ALA A 78 0.02 -10.90 13.69
C ALA A 78 -0.23 -10.84 15.21
N SER A 79 -0.26 -9.65 15.80
CA SER A 79 -0.45 -9.42 17.24
C SER A 79 -1.29 -8.18 17.50
N VAL A 80 -1.75 -8.03 18.75
CA VAL A 80 -2.44 -6.81 19.22
C VAL A 80 -1.49 -5.61 19.13
N GLU A 81 -0.22 -5.79 19.44
CA GLU A 81 0.80 -4.73 19.33
C GLU A 81 0.94 -4.24 17.89
N ASP A 82 0.96 -5.14 16.91
CA ASP A 82 0.97 -4.77 15.49
C ASP A 82 -0.26 -3.94 15.11
N LEU A 83 -1.44 -4.26 15.64
CA LEU A 83 -2.66 -3.48 15.41
C LEU A 83 -2.60 -2.09 16.03
N VAL A 84 -2.04 -1.97 17.23
CA VAL A 84 -1.79 -0.66 17.87
C VAL A 84 -0.82 0.16 17.01
N LYS A 85 0.29 -0.43 16.60
CA LYS A 85 1.28 0.23 15.72
C LYS A 85 0.69 0.60 14.35
N LYS A 86 -0.23 -0.19 13.82
CA LYS A 86 -0.99 0.15 12.62
C LYS A 86 -1.82 1.42 12.82
N ALA A 87 -2.54 1.52 13.94
CA ALA A 87 -3.34 2.69 14.28
C ALA A 87 -2.45 3.93 14.48
N GLU A 88 -1.31 3.80 15.19
CA GLU A 88 -0.32 4.85 15.37
C GLU A 88 0.22 5.34 14.01
N ALA A 89 0.59 4.43 13.11
CA ALA A 89 1.05 4.79 11.76
C ALA A 89 -0.01 5.53 10.95
N GLY A 90 -1.29 5.12 11.06
CA GLY A 90 -2.41 5.80 10.41
C GLY A 90 -2.61 7.22 10.94
N THR A 91 -2.63 7.39 12.26
CA THR A 91 -2.75 8.70 12.92
C THR A 91 -1.57 9.61 12.54
N PHE A 92 -0.34 9.11 12.69
CA PHE A 92 0.87 9.85 12.35
C PHE A 92 0.84 10.35 10.89
N THR A 93 0.50 9.50 9.94
CA THR A 93 0.47 9.90 8.52
C THR A 93 -0.63 10.91 8.23
N ALA A 94 -1.78 10.79 8.88
CA ALA A 94 -2.87 11.76 8.75
C ALA A 94 -2.50 13.14 9.33
N GLU A 95 -1.84 13.16 10.49
CA GLU A 95 -1.35 14.41 11.12
C GLU A 95 -0.29 15.10 10.26
N MET A 96 0.66 14.34 9.71
CA MET A 96 1.78 14.88 8.93
C MET A 96 1.36 15.41 7.55
N LEU A 97 0.33 14.83 6.94
CA LEU A 97 -0.10 15.16 5.58
C LEU A 97 -1.41 15.95 5.51
N GLY A 98 -2.21 15.92 6.56
CA GLY A 98 -3.60 16.41 6.52
C GLY A 98 -4.50 15.62 5.56
N THR A 99 -4.05 14.44 5.12
CA THR A 99 -4.77 13.58 4.16
C THR A 99 -4.30 12.12 4.26
N CYS A 100 -4.99 11.23 3.58
CA CYS A 100 -4.60 9.83 3.43
C CYS A 100 -3.40 9.69 2.47
N ILE A 101 -2.47 8.79 2.81
CA ILE A 101 -1.33 8.44 1.93
C ILE A 101 -1.70 7.53 0.77
N TYR A 102 -2.96 7.13 0.65
CA TYR A 102 -3.50 6.21 -0.37
C TYR A 102 -2.98 4.76 -0.30
N ARG A 103 -2.11 4.43 0.64
CA ARG A 103 -1.66 3.05 0.93
C ARG A 103 -2.50 2.36 2.00
N CYS A 104 -3.28 3.11 2.78
CA CYS A 104 -4.06 2.59 3.91
C CYS A 104 -5.07 1.53 3.48
N VAL A 105 -5.81 1.75 2.39
CA VAL A 105 -6.79 0.77 1.87
C VAL A 105 -6.11 -0.51 1.41
N GLY A 106 -4.96 -0.43 0.74
CA GLY A 106 -4.16 -1.60 0.36
C GLY A 106 -3.69 -2.38 1.60
N TYR A 107 -3.28 -1.67 2.65
CA TYR A 107 -2.91 -2.27 3.93
C TYR A 107 -4.08 -3.04 4.57
N ASP A 108 -5.28 -2.45 4.59
CA ASP A 108 -6.47 -3.13 5.11
C ASP A 108 -6.87 -4.32 4.25
N ALA A 109 -6.73 -4.20 2.93
CA ALA A 109 -7.01 -5.29 1.99
C ALA A 109 -6.11 -6.52 2.24
N PHE A 110 -4.85 -6.34 2.64
CA PHE A 110 -3.99 -7.48 3.00
C PHE A 110 -4.52 -8.25 4.20
N HIS A 111 -5.08 -7.57 5.21
CA HIS A 111 -5.68 -8.23 6.37
C HIS A 111 -6.95 -9.01 5.97
N ALA A 112 -7.80 -8.39 5.16
CA ALA A 112 -9.00 -9.04 4.63
C ALA A 112 -8.65 -10.28 3.79
N LEU A 113 -7.67 -10.15 2.87
CA LEU A 113 -7.22 -11.28 2.06
C LEU A 113 -6.56 -12.39 2.89
N ALA A 114 -5.79 -12.03 3.92
CA ALA A 114 -5.17 -13.02 4.81
C ALA A 114 -6.21 -13.87 5.54
N ALA A 115 -7.29 -13.25 6.05
CA ALA A 115 -8.38 -13.92 6.72
C ALA A 115 -9.22 -14.74 5.73
N THR A 116 -9.71 -14.09 4.66
CA THR A 116 -10.61 -14.72 3.70
C THR A 116 -9.97 -15.90 2.97
N THR A 117 -8.71 -15.78 2.53
CA THR A 117 -8.04 -16.88 1.84
C THR A 117 -7.79 -18.08 2.77
N TRP A 118 -7.50 -17.80 4.06
CA TRP A 118 -7.35 -18.86 5.05
C TRP A 118 -8.69 -19.58 5.30
N GLU A 119 -9.79 -18.84 5.45
CA GLU A 119 -11.13 -19.41 5.64
C GLU A 119 -11.57 -20.22 4.43
N MET A 120 -11.38 -19.70 3.22
CA MET A 120 -11.76 -20.41 1.99
C MET A 120 -10.99 -21.71 1.81
N ASP A 121 -9.68 -21.71 2.09
CA ASP A 121 -8.88 -22.93 1.96
C ASP A 121 -9.29 -23.97 2.99
N ARG A 122 -9.60 -23.56 4.24
CA ARG A 122 -10.10 -24.42 5.31
C ARG A 122 -11.47 -25.03 4.98
N ASP A 123 -12.42 -24.20 4.52
CA ASP A 123 -13.83 -24.57 4.43
C ASP A 123 -14.20 -25.17 3.06
N LEU A 124 -13.49 -24.77 2.00
CA LEU A 124 -13.80 -25.14 0.62
C LEU A 124 -12.67 -25.94 -0.07
N GLY A 125 -11.56 -26.20 0.64
CA GLY A 125 -10.44 -26.96 0.07
C GLY A 125 -9.76 -26.26 -1.12
N THR A 126 -9.79 -24.90 -1.15
CA THR A 126 -9.14 -24.12 -2.20
C THR A 126 -7.65 -23.92 -1.89
N GLU A 127 -6.90 -23.31 -2.80
CA GLU A 127 -5.46 -23.00 -2.67
C GLU A 127 -5.20 -21.49 -2.88
N TYR A 128 -6.03 -20.64 -2.27
CA TYR A 128 -5.87 -19.20 -2.40
C TYR A 128 -4.80 -18.61 -1.48
N ARG A 129 -4.65 -19.17 -0.28
CA ARG A 129 -3.68 -18.69 0.70
C ARG A 129 -2.22 -18.77 0.22
N PRO A 130 -1.73 -19.86 -0.37
CA PRO A 130 -0.39 -19.90 -0.94
C PRO A 130 -0.15 -18.82 -1.99
N ARG A 131 -1.11 -18.59 -2.88
CA ARG A 131 -1.04 -17.52 -3.92
C ARG A 131 -1.00 -16.13 -3.31
N PHE A 132 -1.82 -15.90 -2.28
CA PHE A 132 -1.80 -14.64 -1.54
C PHE A 132 -0.46 -14.41 -0.85
N LEU A 133 0.12 -15.43 -0.21
CA LEU A 133 1.42 -15.31 0.45
C LEU A 133 2.56 -15.03 -0.53
N GLU A 134 2.56 -15.65 -1.71
CA GLU A 134 3.51 -15.36 -2.78
C GLU A 134 3.40 -13.90 -3.28
N PHE A 135 2.16 -13.44 -3.47
CA PHE A 135 1.91 -12.04 -3.81
C PHE A 135 2.40 -11.10 -2.71
N LEU A 136 2.07 -11.39 -1.45
CA LEU A 136 2.48 -10.58 -0.30
C LEU A 136 4.01 -10.53 -0.15
N GLN A 137 4.71 -11.66 -0.36
CA GLN A 137 6.18 -11.69 -0.40
C GLN A 137 6.73 -10.74 -1.46
N THR A 138 6.13 -10.75 -2.65
CA THR A 138 6.54 -9.85 -3.74
C THR A 138 6.33 -8.39 -3.36
N VAL A 139 5.18 -8.05 -2.77
CA VAL A 139 4.87 -6.71 -2.29
C VAL A 139 5.86 -6.27 -1.22
N GLN A 140 6.17 -7.12 -0.25
CA GLN A 140 7.10 -6.81 0.84
C GLN A 140 8.54 -6.64 0.35
N LYS A 141 9.04 -7.57 -0.47
CA LYS A 141 10.41 -7.51 -0.99
C LYS A 141 10.68 -6.29 -1.87
N LYS A 142 9.66 -5.81 -2.56
CA LYS A 142 9.75 -4.67 -3.48
C LYS A 142 9.20 -3.36 -2.89
N ASP A 143 8.68 -3.38 -1.66
CA ASP A 143 7.98 -2.27 -1.00
C ASP A 143 6.95 -1.60 -1.92
N LEU A 144 6.10 -2.42 -2.55
CA LEU A 144 5.11 -1.92 -3.49
C LEU A 144 4.00 -1.14 -2.78
N SER A 145 3.56 -0.05 -3.39
CA SER A 145 2.34 0.64 -2.98
C SER A 145 1.14 -0.07 -3.57
N VAL A 146 0.23 -0.50 -2.70
CA VAL A 146 -1.05 -1.11 -3.10
C VAL A 146 -2.18 -0.19 -2.64
N ALA A 147 -3.10 0.10 -3.54
CA ALA A 147 -4.27 0.93 -3.28
C ALA A 147 -5.56 0.15 -3.56
N GLY A 148 -6.64 0.52 -2.89
CA GLY A 148 -7.97 -0.02 -3.13
C GLY A 148 -8.81 0.92 -3.98
N ALA A 149 -9.52 0.40 -4.98
CA ALA A 149 -10.52 1.13 -5.75
C ALA A 149 -11.89 0.56 -5.38
N LEU A 150 -12.64 1.27 -4.54
CA LEU A 150 -13.90 0.81 -3.96
C LEU A 150 -15.14 1.35 -4.68
N THR A 151 -14.98 2.38 -5.50
CA THR A 151 -16.11 3.03 -6.18
C THR A 151 -16.29 2.53 -7.58
N GLU A 152 -17.52 2.14 -7.91
CA GLU A 152 -17.91 1.79 -9.27
C GLU A 152 -18.07 3.06 -10.13
N PRO A 153 -17.78 3.00 -11.44
CA PRO A 153 -18.21 4.03 -12.37
C PRO A 153 -19.74 4.16 -12.31
N GLN A 154 -20.25 5.37 -12.14
CA GLN A 154 -21.68 5.60 -12.19
C GLN A 154 -22.16 5.45 -13.63
N GLY A 155 -22.75 4.30 -13.93
CA GLY A 155 -23.46 4.03 -15.18
C GLY A 155 -24.97 4.11 -14.99
N SER A 156 -25.72 3.89 -16.06
CA SER A 156 -27.19 3.77 -16.00
C SER A 156 -27.55 2.56 -15.10
N ARG A 157 -28.09 2.82 -13.92
CA ARG A 157 -28.63 1.81 -13.00
C ARG A 157 -30.08 1.43 -13.28
N SER A 158 -30.59 1.83 -14.45
CA SER A 158 -31.96 1.52 -14.92
C SER A 158 -32.00 0.16 -15.61
N LYS A 159 -31.66 -0.92 -14.88
CA LYS A 159 -32.02 -2.29 -15.24
C LYS A 159 -32.26 -3.09 -13.98
#